data_cb8fe7010caf2f97858d5dbe65cb660b
#
_entry.id   cb8fe7010caf2f97858d5dbe65cb660b
#
_cell.length_a   1.000
_cell.length_b   1.000
_cell.length_c   1.000
_cell.angle_alpha   90.00
_cell.angle_beta   90.00
_cell.angle_gamma   90.00
#
_symmetry.space_group_name_H-M   'P 1'
#
loop_
_entity.id
_entity.type
_entity.pdbx_description
1 polymer ?
#
loop_
_entity_poly.entity_id
_entity_poly.type
_entity_poly.pdbx_seq_one_letter_code
_entity_poly.pdbx_strand_id
1 'polypeptide(L)'
;IWRESGDDGRFEEYEVPARENQTVLDVVAYVQQHIDPTLSYRFACRVGMCGSCAMMVNGSPRWTCRTHVSKVVADDQLEVAPLRNLPVIKDLATDMDPFFEKWVAAEAVFHPSKTRHDPMAAITPDDPMRIAASEAIECINCAVCYAACDVVESNPDYFGPAALNRSWSLVNDIR
;
A
#
# COMPACT_ATOMS: atom_id res chain seq x y z
N ILE A 1 -8.72 9.28 -14.46
CA ILE A 1 -7.98 8.03 -14.08
C ILE A 1 -6.78 7.88 -15.02
N TRP A 2 -5.62 7.53 -14.46
CA TRP A 2 -4.43 7.19 -15.25
C TRP A 2 -4.64 5.90 -16.03
N ARG A 3 -4.32 5.95 -17.32
CA ARG A 3 -4.35 4.80 -18.22
C ARG A 3 -2.96 4.65 -18.85
N GLU A 4 -2.45 3.43 -18.83
CA GLU A 4 -1.13 3.10 -19.39
C GLU A 4 -1.14 1.72 -20.01
N SER A 5 -0.59 1.64 -21.23
CA SER A 5 -0.34 0.38 -21.92
C SER A 5 0.96 0.50 -22.70
N GLY A 6 2.03 -0.11 -22.21
CA GLY A 6 3.39 0.09 -22.73
C GLY A 6 3.96 1.46 -22.33
N ASP A 7 4.58 2.18 -23.26
CA ASP A 7 5.28 3.44 -22.99
C ASP A 7 4.38 4.70 -23.03
N ASP A 8 3.08 4.54 -23.32
CA ASP A 8 2.14 5.65 -23.47
C ASP A 8 1.17 5.72 -22.28
N GLY A 9 1.50 6.55 -21.30
CA GLY A 9 0.64 6.84 -20.15
C GLY A 9 -0.06 8.20 -20.28
N ARG A 10 -1.37 8.27 -19.94
CA ARG A 10 -2.14 9.51 -19.92
C ARG A 10 -3.29 9.43 -18.93
N PHE A 11 -3.78 10.60 -18.49
CA PHE A 11 -5.06 10.67 -17.79
C PHE A 11 -6.23 10.63 -18.80
N GLU A 12 -7.23 9.81 -18.48
CA GLU A 12 -8.51 9.79 -19.16
C GLU A 12 -9.62 10.22 -18.20
N GLU A 13 -10.60 10.97 -18.71
CA GLU A 13 -11.74 11.46 -17.94
C GLU A 13 -12.93 10.52 -18.09
N TYR A 14 -13.61 10.27 -16.95
CA TYR A 14 -14.79 9.42 -16.89
C TYR A 14 -15.85 10.10 -16.03
N GLU A 15 -17.09 10.14 -16.51
CA GLU A 15 -18.23 10.59 -15.72
C GLU A 15 -18.79 9.43 -14.89
N VAL A 16 -18.80 9.60 -13.57
CA VAL A 16 -19.28 8.58 -12.64
C VAL A 16 -20.38 9.17 -11.75
N PRO A 17 -21.56 8.52 -11.64
CA PRO A 17 -22.64 8.99 -10.78
C PRO A 17 -22.18 9.11 -9.32
N ALA A 18 -22.40 10.27 -8.72
CA ALA A 18 -22.17 10.47 -7.29
C ALA A 18 -23.19 9.67 -6.47
N ARG A 19 -22.71 8.99 -5.43
CA ARG A 19 -23.53 8.20 -4.49
C ARG A 19 -23.15 8.54 -3.06
N GLU A 20 -24.11 8.44 -2.17
CA GLU A 20 -23.86 8.55 -0.74
C GLU A 20 -22.89 7.45 -0.28
N ASN A 21 -21.95 7.80 0.61
CA ASN A 21 -20.94 6.89 1.17
C ASN A 21 -20.03 6.19 0.15
N GLN A 22 -19.92 6.72 -1.07
CA GLN A 22 -19.06 6.20 -2.13
C GLN A 22 -17.58 6.32 -1.76
N THR A 23 -16.85 5.22 -1.93
CA THR A 23 -15.39 5.20 -1.81
C THR A 23 -14.71 5.42 -3.18
N VAL A 24 -13.44 5.81 -3.17
CA VAL A 24 -12.64 5.92 -4.41
C VAL A 24 -12.59 4.57 -5.14
N LEU A 25 -12.51 3.44 -4.39
CA LEU A 25 -12.56 2.11 -5.00
C LEU A 25 -13.87 1.86 -5.74
N ASP A 26 -15.00 2.36 -5.23
CA ASP A 26 -16.30 2.20 -5.90
C ASP A 26 -16.35 3.00 -7.22
N VAL A 27 -15.68 4.16 -7.28
CA VAL A 27 -15.52 4.94 -8.53
C VAL A 27 -14.71 4.14 -9.55
N VAL A 28 -13.54 3.61 -9.18
CA VAL A 28 -12.70 2.80 -10.07
C VAL A 28 -13.44 1.56 -10.55
N ALA A 29 -14.12 0.87 -9.63
CA ALA A 29 -14.92 -0.31 -9.95
C ALA A 29 -16.09 0.02 -10.90
N TYR A 30 -16.74 1.16 -10.71
CA TYR A 30 -17.83 1.60 -11.60
C TYR A 30 -17.33 1.84 -13.02
N VAL A 31 -16.18 2.53 -13.18
CA VAL A 31 -15.58 2.75 -14.50
C VAL A 31 -15.30 1.41 -15.17
N GLN A 32 -14.64 0.49 -14.50
CA GLN A 32 -14.28 -0.82 -15.07
C GLN A 32 -15.52 -1.66 -15.42
N GLN A 33 -16.56 -1.62 -14.60
CA GLN A 33 -17.74 -2.46 -14.81
C GLN A 33 -18.74 -1.90 -15.84
N HIS A 34 -18.82 -0.56 -16.00
CA HIS A 34 -19.89 0.07 -16.76
C HIS A 34 -19.42 0.94 -17.93
N ILE A 35 -18.15 1.39 -17.92
CA ILE A 35 -17.66 2.34 -18.92
C ILE A 35 -16.52 1.72 -19.74
N ASP A 36 -15.45 1.27 -19.07
CA ASP A 36 -14.27 0.75 -19.74
C ASP A 36 -13.75 -0.54 -19.06
N PRO A 37 -14.14 -1.71 -19.55
CA PRO A 37 -13.76 -3.00 -18.99
C PRO A 37 -12.26 -3.33 -19.13
N THR A 38 -11.50 -2.51 -19.88
CA THR A 38 -10.05 -2.70 -20.04
C THR A 38 -9.22 -2.11 -18.90
N LEU A 39 -9.85 -1.30 -18.03
CA LEU A 39 -9.20 -0.69 -16.86
C LEU A 39 -8.67 -1.77 -15.91
N SER A 40 -7.36 -1.72 -15.63
CA SER A 40 -6.67 -2.66 -14.75
C SER A 40 -6.36 -2.03 -13.40
N TYR A 41 -6.74 -2.71 -12.33
CA TYR A 41 -6.46 -2.32 -10.95
C TYR A 41 -6.50 -3.54 -10.02
N ARG A 42 -6.08 -3.37 -8.77
CA ARG A 42 -6.11 -4.43 -7.76
C ARG A 42 -7.00 -4.07 -6.59
N PHE A 43 -7.73 -5.03 -6.09
CA PHE A 43 -8.43 -4.98 -4.81
C PHE A 43 -8.75 -6.39 -4.33
N ALA A 44 -9.02 -6.53 -3.01
CA ALA A 44 -9.50 -7.80 -2.46
C ALA A 44 -10.46 -7.59 -1.29
N CYS A 45 -10.01 -7.18 -0.12
CA CYS A 45 -10.79 -7.22 1.13
C CYS A 45 -11.90 -6.16 1.25
N ARG A 46 -11.75 -4.98 0.63
CA ARG A 46 -12.63 -3.80 0.73
C ARG A 46 -12.80 -3.20 2.15
N VAL A 47 -12.00 -3.67 3.12
CA VAL A 47 -12.11 -3.27 4.54
C VAL A 47 -10.80 -2.73 5.13
N GLY A 48 -9.82 -2.39 4.29
CA GLY A 48 -8.55 -1.81 4.74
C GLY A 48 -7.56 -2.81 5.35
N MET A 49 -7.69 -4.12 5.07
CA MET A 49 -6.85 -5.17 5.67
C MET A 49 -5.75 -5.71 4.75
N CYS A 50 -5.94 -5.69 3.43
CA CYS A 50 -5.00 -6.34 2.50
C CYS A 50 -4.06 -5.37 1.78
N GLY A 51 -4.34 -4.07 1.76
CA GLY A 51 -3.53 -3.07 1.08
C GLY A 51 -3.59 -3.08 -0.45
N SER A 52 -4.18 -4.09 -1.09
CA SER A 52 -4.16 -4.27 -2.56
C SER A 52 -4.77 -3.12 -3.36
N CYS A 53 -5.69 -2.36 -2.77
CA CYS A 53 -6.35 -1.21 -3.39
C CYS A 53 -5.62 0.12 -3.17
N ALA A 54 -4.36 0.10 -2.78
CA ALA A 54 -3.57 1.31 -2.62
C ALA A 54 -3.30 1.95 -3.99
N MET A 55 -3.59 3.25 -4.11
CA MET A 55 -3.41 4.06 -5.33
C MET A 55 -3.10 5.50 -4.93
N MET A 56 -2.56 6.28 -5.85
CA MET A 56 -2.51 7.74 -5.70
C MET A 56 -3.91 8.31 -5.91
N VAL A 57 -4.33 9.20 -5.00
CA VAL A 57 -5.60 9.90 -5.05
C VAL A 57 -5.30 11.39 -4.85
N ASN A 58 -5.52 12.20 -5.88
CA ASN A 58 -5.17 13.61 -5.90
C ASN A 58 -3.73 13.85 -5.39
N GLY A 59 -2.77 13.11 -5.96
CA GLY A 59 -1.35 13.20 -5.62
C GLY A 59 -0.94 12.60 -4.27
N SER A 60 -1.86 12.01 -3.49
CA SER A 60 -1.55 11.39 -2.20
C SER A 60 -1.86 9.89 -2.21
N PRO A 61 -0.95 9.00 -1.77
CA PRO A 61 -1.21 7.57 -1.75
C PRO A 61 -2.19 7.20 -0.63
N ARG A 62 -3.22 6.41 -0.96
CA ARG A 62 -4.31 6.06 -0.04
C ARG A 62 -4.83 4.64 -0.30
N TRP A 63 -5.46 4.06 0.70
CA TRP A 63 -6.31 2.87 0.54
C TRP A 63 -7.66 3.30 -0.02
N THR A 64 -7.90 3.04 -1.28
CA THR A 64 -9.10 3.53 -1.99
C THR A 64 -10.40 2.97 -1.41
N CYS A 65 -10.38 1.75 -0.86
CA CYS A 65 -11.55 1.16 -0.18
C CYS A 65 -11.92 1.83 1.16
N ARG A 66 -11.03 2.66 1.74
CA ARG A 66 -11.26 3.40 2.99
C ARG A 66 -11.29 4.91 2.78
N THR A 67 -11.09 5.36 1.55
CA THR A 67 -11.11 6.77 1.19
C THR A 67 -12.46 7.11 0.59
N HIS A 68 -13.28 7.86 1.33
CA HIS A 68 -14.57 8.37 0.84
C HIS A 68 -14.35 9.49 -0.17
N VAL A 69 -15.09 9.46 -1.28
CA VAL A 69 -15.04 10.47 -2.34
C VAL A 69 -15.29 11.86 -1.77
N SER A 70 -16.27 12.02 -0.89
CA SER A 70 -16.62 13.30 -0.25
C SER A 70 -15.49 13.95 0.55
N LYS A 71 -14.43 13.21 0.89
CA LYS A 71 -13.26 13.74 1.64
C LYS A 71 -12.12 14.17 0.75
N VAL A 72 -12.15 13.80 -0.53
CA VAL A 72 -11.02 13.99 -1.45
C VAL A 72 -11.41 14.64 -2.77
N VAL A 73 -12.69 14.62 -3.15
CA VAL A 73 -13.17 15.31 -4.37
C VAL A 73 -12.99 16.82 -4.21
N ALA A 74 -12.49 17.47 -5.23
CA ALA A 74 -12.34 18.93 -5.32
C ALA A 74 -12.89 19.38 -6.68
N ASP A 75 -13.74 20.39 -6.70
CA ASP A 75 -14.36 20.94 -7.91
C ASP A 75 -15.02 19.83 -8.79
N ASP A 76 -15.71 18.87 -8.16
CA ASP A 76 -16.30 17.70 -8.78
C ASP A 76 -15.30 16.79 -9.54
N GLN A 77 -14.01 16.94 -9.27
CA GLN A 77 -12.94 16.17 -9.88
C GLN A 77 -12.23 15.27 -8.88
N LEU A 78 -11.83 14.10 -9.34
CA LEU A 78 -11.07 13.10 -8.59
C LEU A 78 -10.00 12.50 -9.52
N GLU A 79 -8.74 12.73 -9.18
CA GLU A 79 -7.61 12.11 -9.87
C GLU A 79 -7.23 10.79 -9.20
N VAL A 80 -7.09 9.72 -10.00
CA VAL A 80 -6.60 8.42 -9.52
C VAL A 80 -5.46 7.94 -10.44
N ALA A 81 -4.32 7.60 -9.83
CA ALA A 81 -3.13 7.17 -10.53
C ALA A 81 -2.48 5.95 -9.83
N PRO A 82 -1.56 5.21 -10.49
CA PRO A 82 -0.80 4.13 -9.86
C PRO A 82 0.08 4.66 -8.73
N LEU A 83 0.47 3.78 -7.79
CA LEU A 83 1.41 4.14 -6.74
C LEU A 83 2.75 4.61 -7.33
N ARG A 84 3.27 5.76 -6.85
CA ARG A 84 4.61 6.25 -7.20
C ARG A 84 5.70 5.29 -6.72
N ASN A 85 6.88 5.44 -7.28
CA ASN A 85 8.09 4.70 -6.91
C ASN A 85 8.04 3.19 -7.20
N LEU A 86 7.02 2.75 -7.95
CA LEU A 86 6.84 1.37 -8.39
C LEU A 86 6.60 1.35 -9.90
N PRO A 87 7.16 0.38 -10.64
CA PRO A 87 6.88 0.22 -12.06
C PRO A 87 5.39 -0.04 -12.31
N VAL A 88 4.84 0.54 -13.36
CA VAL A 88 3.46 0.29 -13.76
C VAL A 88 3.42 -0.96 -14.64
N ILE A 89 2.54 -1.91 -14.30
CA ILE A 89 2.27 -3.08 -15.14
C ILE A 89 1.22 -2.70 -16.18
N LYS A 90 0.14 -2.10 -15.71
CA LYS A 90 -0.95 -1.58 -16.55
C LYS A 90 -1.87 -0.68 -15.73
N ASP A 91 -2.17 0.50 -16.23
CA ASP A 91 -3.11 1.46 -15.64
C ASP A 91 -2.79 1.76 -14.16
N LEU A 92 -3.60 1.26 -13.23
CA LEU A 92 -3.46 1.44 -11.79
C LEU A 92 -2.73 0.28 -11.08
N ALA A 93 -2.37 -0.76 -11.83
CA ALA A 93 -1.69 -1.93 -11.29
C ALA A 93 -0.17 -1.77 -11.40
N THR A 94 0.53 -1.78 -10.27
CA THR A 94 1.99 -1.64 -10.18
C THR A 94 2.68 -2.95 -9.85
N ASP A 95 3.94 -3.08 -10.25
CA ASP A 95 4.81 -4.18 -9.84
C ASP A 95 5.30 -3.95 -8.41
N MET A 96 5.07 -4.93 -7.55
CA MET A 96 5.46 -4.89 -6.13
C MET A 96 6.82 -5.54 -5.87
N ASP A 97 7.44 -6.17 -6.85
CA ASP A 97 8.72 -6.88 -6.65
C ASP A 97 9.81 -5.96 -6.10
N PRO A 98 10.04 -4.72 -6.63
CA PRO A 98 11.05 -3.83 -6.07
C PRO A 98 10.82 -3.47 -4.60
N PHE A 99 9.55 -3.38 -4.17
CA PHE A 99 9.20 -3.16 -2.77
C PHE A 99 9.58 -4.35 -1.88
N PHE A 100 9.30 -5.58 -2.33
CA PHE A 100 9.64 -6.79 -1.57
C PHE A 100 11.14 -7.12 -1.62
N GLU A 101 11.84 -6.80 -2.70
CA GLU A 101 13.30 -6.91 -2.78
C GLU A 101 13.99 -6.07 -1.71
N LYS A 102 13.50 -4.85 -1.42
CA LYS A 102 13.98 -4.02 -0.31
C LYS A 102 13.76 -4.69 1.06
N TRP A 103 12.68 -5.42 1.23
CA TRP A 103 12.43 -6.22 2.44
C TRP A 103 13.48 -7.32 2.62
N VAL A 104 13.79 -8.04 1.57
CA VAL A 104 14.80 -9.10 1.56
C VAL A 104 16.19 -8.50 1.81
N ALA A 105 16.53 -7.41 1.14
CA ALA A 105 17.82 -6.73 1.29
C ALA A 105 18.02 -6.14 2.70
N ALA A 106 16.96 -5.74 3.39
CA ALA A 106 16.99 -5.27 4.78
C ALA A 106 17.05 -6.42 5.80
N GLU A 107 17.15 -7.68 5.35
CA GLU A 107 17.09 -8.88 6.20
C GLU A 107 15.87 -8.91 7.12
N ALA A 108 14.74 -8.36 6.64
CA ALA A 108 13.51 -8.22 7.41
C ALA A 108 12.75 -9.55 7.60
N VAL A 109 13.51 -10.61 7.92
CA VAL A 109 13.07 -11.99 8.14
C VAL A 109 13.28 -12.36 9.60
N PHE A 110 12.33 -13.10 10.16
CA PHE A 110 12.44 -13.57 11.55
C PHE A 110 13.48 -14.69 11.66
N HIS A 111 14.48 -14.48 12.53
CA HIS A 111 15.50 -15.46 12.90
C HIS A 111 15.35 -15.80 14.39
N PRO A 112 14.72 -16.93 14.74
CA PRO A 112 14.49 -17.26 16.14
C PRO A 112 15.80 -17.51 16.88
N SER A 113 15.90 -16.99 18.11
CA SER A 113 17.03 -17.25 19.02
C SER A 113 16.89 -18.59 19.76
N LYS A 114 15.71 -19.20 19.71
CA LYS A 114 15.36 -20.45 20.40
C LYS A 114 14.79 -21.47 19.43
N THR A 115 14.78 -22.73 19.86
CA THR A 115 14.22 -23.85 19.13
C THR A 115 12.82 -24.19 19.64
N ARG A 116 12.08 -25.05 18.91
CA ARG A 116 10.77 -25.58 19.36
C ARG A 116 10.82 -26.41 20.66
N HIS A 117 12.01 -26.76 21.14
CA HIS A 117 12.22 -27.58 22.36
C HIS A 117 12.49 -26.70 23.59
N ASP A 118 12.74 -25.41 23.39
CA ASP A 118 12.94 -24.46 24.48
C ASP A 118 11.58 -24.04 25.09
N PRO A 119 11.57 -23.60 26.36
CA PRO A 119 10.37 -23.07 26.97
C PRO A 119 9.80 -21.91 26.16
N MET A 120 8.46 -21.84 26.09
CA MET A 120 7.77 -20.75 25.43
C MET A 120 8.14 -19.41 26.08
N ALA A 121 8.41 -18.39 25.28
CA ALA A 121 8.69 -17.06 25.78
C ALA A 121 7.48 -16.49 26.53
N ALA A 122 7.69 -16.05 27.76
CA ALA A 122 6.67 -15.33 28.53
C ALA A 122 6.70 -13.85 28.13
N ILE A 123 5.74 -13.44 27.28
CA ILE A 123 5.59 -12.06 26.82
C ILE A 123 4.30 -11.52 27.38
N THR A 124 4.39 -10.44 28.17
CA THR A 124 3.22 -9.77 28.72
C THR A 124 2.85 -8.51 27.89
N PRO A 125 1.60 -8.05 27.93
CA PRO A 125 1.19 -6.85 27.18
C PRO A 125 1.91 -5.56 27.57
N ASP A 126 2.45 -5.50 28.78
CA ASP A 126 3.17 -4.39 29.38
C ASP A 126 4.70 -4.49 29.20
N ASP A 127 5.21 -5.55 28.57
CA ASP A 127 6.63 -5.69 28.23
C ASP A 127 7.05 -4.54 27.29
N PRO A 128 8.11 -3.75 27.65
CA PRO A 128 8.54 -2.61 26.86
C PRO A 128 8.96 -2.99 25.41
N MET A 129 9.59 -4.14 25.22
CA MET A 129 9.97 -4.63 23.89
C MET A 129 8.72 -4.99 23.07
N ARG A 130 7.75 -5.63 23.71
CA ARG A 130 6.46 -5.93 23.08
C ARG A 130 5.70 -4.66 22.68
N ILE A 131 5.69 -3.65 23.52
CA ILE A 131 5.06 -2.34 23.21
C ILE A 131 5.78 -1.70 22.01
N ALA A 132 7.12 -1.66 22.02
CA ALA A 132 7.92 -1.11 20.93
C ALA A 132 7.68 -1.82 19.59
N ALA A 133 7.46 -3.15 19.61
CA ALA A 133 7.16 -3.93 18.41
C ALA A 133 5.72 -3.80 17.93
N SER A 134 4.75 -3.52 18.82
CA SER A 134 3.32 -3.65 18.58
C SER A 134 2.83 -2.79 17.40
N GLU A 135 3.22 -1.53 17.34
CA GLU A 135 2.80 -0.64 16.25
C GLU A 135 3.38 -1.06 14.90
N ALA A 136 4.61 -1.56 14.91
CA ALA A 136 5.31 -1.97 13.70
C ALA A 136 4.74 -3.25 13.06
N ILE A 137 4.21 -4.19 13.87
CA ILE A 137 3.63 -5.44 13.35
C ILE A 137 2.24 -5.25 12.69
N GLU A 138 1.63 -4.09 12.81
CA GLU A 138 0.37 -3.76 12.13
C GLU A 138 0.56 -3.46 10.63
N CYS A 139 1.79 -3.43 10.14
CA CYS A 139 2.08 -3.19 8.73
C CYS A 139 1.45 -4.27 7.84
N ILE A 140 0.64 -3.86 6.86
CA ILE A 140 -0.06 -4.73 5.90
C ILE A 140 0.60 -4.78 4.52
N ASN A 141 1.81 -4.25 4.37
CA ASN A 141 2.59 -4.24 3.13
C ASN A 141 1.89 -3.57 1.94
N CYS A 142 1.14 -2.53 2.19
CA CYS A 142 0.35 -1.82 1.16
C CYS A 142 1.17 -0.87 0.27
N ALA A 143 2.44 -0.65 0.57
CA ALA A 143 3.35 0.29 -0.11
C ALA A 143 2.91 1.78 -0.10
N VAL A 144 1.87 2.18 0.64
CA VAL A 144 1.44 3.59 0.75
C VAL A 144 2.59 4.48 1.27
N CYS A 145 3.30 4.04 2.32
CA CYS A 145 4.44 4.78 2.85
C CYS A 145 5.64 4.81 1.88
N TYR A 146 5.81 3.79 1.06
CA TYR A 146 6.85 3.72 0.03
C TYR A 146 6.54 4.71 -1.11
N ALA A 147 5.31 4.75 -1.58
CA ALA A 147 4.85 5.69 -2.59
C ALA A 147 4.84 7.15 -2.11
N ALA A 148 4.71 7.39 -0.79
CA ALA A 148 4.74 8.73 -0.20
C ALA A 148 6.16 9.25 0.07
N CYS A 149 7.19 8.41 -0.08
CA CYS A 149 8.53 8.74 0.39
C CYS A 149 9.39 9.35 -0.73
N ASP A 150 9.75 10.61 -0.58
CA ASP A 150 10.65 11.30 -1.53
C ASP A 150 12.09 10.77 -1.46
N VAL A 151 12.49 10.16 -0.34
CA VAL A 151 13.80 9.51 -0.23
C VAL A 151 13.86 8.24 -1.07
N VAL A 152 12.77 7.46 -1.15
CA VAL A 152 12.67 6.30 -2.04
C VAL A 152 12.81 6.73 -3.50
N GLU A 153 12.21 7.86 -3.87
CA GLU A 153 12.27 8.42 -5.22
C GLU A 153 13.69 8.86 -5.59
N SER A 154 14.40 9.51 -4.65
CA SER A 154 15.72 10.11 -4.91
C SER A 154 16.91 9.20 -4.65
N ASN A 155 16.73 8.13 -3.87
CA ASN A 155 17.82 7.22 -3.48
C ASN A 155 17.42 5.74 -3.69
N PRO A 156 17.88 5.10 -4.77
CA PRO A 156 17.58 3.71 -5.05
C PRO A 156 18.13 2.71 -4.03
N ASP A 157 19.16 3.09 -3.25
CA ASP A 157 19.75 2.23 -2.22
C ASP A 157 19.00 2.25 -0.89
N TYR A 158 18.09 3.21 -0.72
CA TYR A 158 17.29 3.29 0.49
C TYR A 158 16.24 2.18 0.57
N PHE A 159 16.22 1.43 1.66
CA PHE A 159 15.30 0.28 1.85
C PHE A 159 13.82 0.66 1.89
N GLY A 160 13.52 1.90 2.24
CA GLY A 160 12.16 2.39 2.36
C GLY A 160 11.54 2.18 3.75
N PRO A 161 10.48 2.92 4.06
CA PRO A 161 9.89 2.96 5.39
C PRO A 161 9.35 1.60 5.87
N ALA A 162 8.77 0.80 4.98
CA ALA A 162 8.15 -0.47 5.34
C ALA A 162 9.18 -1.53 5.73
N ALA A 163 10.31 -1.64 5.00
CA ALA A 163 11.38 -2.56 5.33
C ALA A 163 12.01 -2.20 6.69
N LEU A 164 12.29 -0.92 6.93
CA LEU A 164 12.82 -0.44 8.22
C LEU A 164 11.82 -0.66 9.36
N ASN A 165 10.52 -0.44 9.12
CA ASN A 165 9.48 -0.74 10.10
C ASN A 165 9.45 -2.23 10.47
N ARG A 166 9.61 -3.11 9.49
CA ARG A 166 9.70 -4.55 9.75
C ARG A 166 10.97 -4.90 10.54
N SER A 167 12.13 -4.35 10.16
CA SER A 167 13.38 -4.55 10.91
C SER A 167 13.23 -4.07 12.35
N TRP A 168 12.59 -2.93 12.58
CA TRP A 168 12.29 -2.44 13.93
C TRP A 168 11.45 -3.43 14.73
N SER A 169 10.40 -4.02 14.14
CA SER A 169 9.58 -5.02 14.83
C SER A 169 10.37 -6.27 15.22
N LEU A 170 11.34 -6.66 14.41
CA LEU A 170 12.19 -7.84 14.67
C LEU A 170 13.27 -7.57 15.73
N VAL A 171 13.90 -6.38 15.70
CA VAL A 171 14.88 -5.97 16.71
C VAL A 171 14.25 -5.93 18.11
N ASN A 172 12.97 -5.60 18.21
CA ASN A 172 12.24 -5.56 19.46
C ASN A 172 11.49 -6.87 19.78
N ASP A 173 11.67 -7.92 19.01
CA ASP A 173 11.11 -9.24 19.32
C ASP A 173 12.10 -10.06 20.16
N ILE A 174 11.73 -10.40 21.38
CA ILE A 174 12.58 -11.14 22.33
C ILE A 174 12.76 -12.63 21.99
N ARG A 175 12.12 -13.10 20.97
CA ARG A 175 12.17 -14.51 20.51
C ARG A 175 13.24 -14.71 19.46
#